data_a31f3a66aec1d8f1cf637a6669f4249a
#
_entry.id   a31f3a66aec1d8f1cf637a6669f4249a
#
_cell.length_a   1.000
_cell.length_b   1.000
_cell.length_c   1.000
_cell.angle_alpha   90.00
_cell.angle_beta   90.00
_cell.angle_gamma   90.00
#
_symmetry.space_group_name_H-M   'P 1'
#
loop_
_entity.id
_entity.type
_entity.pdbx_description
1 polymer ?
#
loop_
_entity_poly.entity_id
_entity_poly.type
_entity_poly.pdbx_seq_one_letter_code
_entity_poly.pdbx_strand_id
1 'polypeptide(L)'
;HRVHRRQRQMCIRDSQKIVYEEIFSFVEKYNELPTKEVLSIEVEKRDDINEDSFKSVTHLISCLDESPVEHEWLVDTTEKWCRDRAIYLALLDSIAIADGKDDKKGRDAIPSILSDALAVSFDNHIGHDYLQDYEERYEFYHQKEEKIPFDLEFFNKITKGGLPNKTLNIALAGTGVGKSLFMCHVASSCLLQDKNVLYITMEMAEEKIAERIDANLLNVGIQDIVDLPKPMFSTKVNNITKKTMGSLVIKEYPTASAHSGHFKALLTELSLKKSFKPDIIFVDYLNICASSRYRANANVNSYSYIKAIAEELRGLAVETNVPIVSATQTTRSGYGSSDVELTDTSESFGLPATADLMFALISTEELEGLNQILVKQLKNRYNDPTIYKRFVIGIDRSKMRLYDCEQSAQNDLIDTNQEEEYTKDEKLKPKSTFADFKF
;
A
#
# COMPACT_ATOMS: atom_id res chain seq x y z
N HIS A 1 25.81 -4.20 -45.22
CA HIS A 1 25.43 -2.78 -44.93
C HIS A 1 24.33 -2.61 -43.88
N ARG A 2 23.40 -3.54 -43.65
CA ARG A 2 22.36 -3.47 -42.60
C ARG A 2 22.86 -3.82 -41.20
N VAL A 3 23.85 -4.72 -41.08
CA VAL A 3 24.42 -5.15 -39.80
C VAL A 3 25.27 -4.06 -39.18
N HIS A 4 26.04 -3.31 -39.96
CA HIS A 4 26.85 -2.18 -39.44
C HIS A 4 26.02 -0.97 -38.98
N ARG A 5 24.78 -0.77 -39.48
CA ARG A 5 23.91 0.32 -39.00
C ARG A 5 23.29 0.04 -37.63
N ARG A 6 23.03 -1.27 -37.29
CA ARG A 6 22.51 -1.64 -35.96
C ARG A 6 23.60 -1.60 -34.88
N GLN A 7 24.86 -1.92 -35.25
CA GLN A 7 25.98 -1.77 -34.29
C GLN A 7 26.30 -0.31 -33.97
N ARG A 8 26.06 0.63 -34.89
CA ARG A 8 26.28 2.07 -34.64
C ARG A 8 25.23 2.75 -33.77
N GLN A 9 24.07 2.12 -33.55
CA GLN A 9 23.01 2.67 -32.68
C GLN A 9 23.10 2.17 -31.24
N MET A 10 24.00 1.24 -30.94
CA MET A 10 24.04 0.55 -29.64
C MET A 10 25.24 0.89 -28.76
N CYS A 11 26.19 1.67 -29.25
CA CYS A 11 27.34 2.10 -28.47
C CYS A 11 27.27 3.62 -28.23
N ILE A 12 27.59 4.05 -27.01
CA ILE A 12 28.16 5.39 -26.81
C ILE A 12 29.21 5.53 -27.92
N ARG A 13 29.10 6.53 -28.77
CA ARG A 13 30.07 6.73 -29.84
C ARG A 13 31.45 6.74 -29.22
N ASP A 14 32.46 6.13 -29.85
CA ASP A 14 33.81 6.06 -29.28
C ASP A 14 34.29 7.42 -28.83
N SER A 15 33.94 8.50 -29.54
CA SER A 15 34.21 9.88 -29.16
C SER A 15 33.58 10.31 -27.83
N GLN A 16 32.34 9.89 -27.54
CA GLN A 16 31.67 10.21 -26.27
C GLN A 16 32.31 9.46 -25.10
N LYS A 17 32.74 8.23 -25.34
CA LYS A 17 33.44 7.41 -24.35
C LYS A 17 34.77 8.05 -23.98
N ILE A 18 35.54 8.50 -24.96
CA ILE A 18 36.83 9.15 -24.74
C ILE A 18 36.64 10.44 -23.91
N VAL A 19 35.68 11.30 -24.27
CA VAL A 19 35.40 12.53 -23.48
C VAL A 19 35.00 12.21 -22.05
N TYR A 20 34.15 11.19 -21.86
CA TYR A 20 33.74 10.77 -20.51
C TYR A 20 34.94 10.24 -19.68
N GLU A 21 35.82 9.42 -20.29
CA GLU A 21 37.02 8.91 -19.61
C GLU A 21 37.95 10.05 -19.16
N GLU A 22 38.14 11.08 -19.97
CA GLU A 22 38.95 12.24 -19.62
C GLU A 22 38.33 13.09 -18.52
N ILE A 23 37.02 13.34 -18.60
CA ILE A 23 36.31 14.05 -17.52
C ILE A 23 36.43 13.28 -16.22
N PHE A 24 36.19 11.96 -16.25
CA PHE A 24 36.24 11.13 -15.05
C PHE A 24 37.64 11.11 -14.44
N SER A 25 38.69 10.90 -15.25
CA SER A 25 40.07 10.92 -14.81
C SER A 25 40.50 12.26 -14.22
N PHE A 26 40.03 13.37 -14.80
CA PHE A 26 40.33 14.70 -14.29
C PHE A 26 39.62 14.95 -12.95
N VAL A 27 38.34 14.60 -12.83
CA VAL A 27 37.58 14.75 -11.57
C VAL A 27 38.19 13.89 -10.46
N GLU A 28 38.56 12.65 -10.75
CA GLU A 28 39.21 11.76 -9.78
C GLU A 28 40.54 12.32 -9.26
N LYS A 29 41.28 12.99 -10.14
CA LYS A 29 42.61 13.53 -9.79
C LYS A 29 42.56 14.88 -9.09
N TYR A 30 41.66 15.78 -9.52
CA TYR A 30 41.64 17.18 -9.10
C TYR A 30 40.42 17.57 -8.28
N ASN A 31 39.40 16.69 -8.21
CA ASN A 31 38.11 16.93 -7.53
C ASN A 31 37.37 18.20 -8.04
N GLU A 32 37.58 18.55 -9.32
CA GLU A 32 36.98 19.68 -10.02
C GLU A 32 36.58 19.27 -11.43
N LEU A 33 35.65 19.99 -12.05
CA LEU A 33 35.25 19.75 -13.42
C LEU A 33 36.26 20.37 -14.39
N PRO A 34 36.72 19.63 -15.44
CA PRO A 34 37.62 20.19 -16.43
C PRO A 34 36.90 21.19 -17.34
N THR A 35 37.59 22.29 -17.74
CA THR A 35 37.11 23.19 -18.78
C THR A 35 37.29 22.56 -20.18
N LYS A 36 36.66 23.12 -21.19
CA LYS A 36 36.80 22.65 -22.61
C LYS A 36 38.24 22.66 -23.08
N GLU A 37 39.00 23.67 -22.66
CA GLU A 37 40.41 23.82 -23.01
C GLU A 37 41.24 22.69 -22.37
N VAL A 38 40.97 22.39 -21.10
CA VAL A 38 41.64 21.29 -20.36
C VAL A 38 41.32 19.97 -21.01
N LEU A 39 40.06 19.69 -21.34
CA LEU A 39 39.67 18.46 -22.04
C LEU A 39 40.37 18.33 -23.39
N SER A 40 40.48 19.39 -24.13
CA SER A 40 41.17 19.40 -25.44
C SER A 40 42.65 19.02 -25.27
N ILE A 41 43.32 19.58 -24.25
CA ILE A 41 44.71 19.29 -23.97
C ILE A 41 44.92 17.84 -23.52
N GLU A 42 44.01 17.31 -22.66
CA GLU A 42 44.15 15.92 -22.20
C GLU A 42 43.89 14.91 -23.34
N VAL A 43 42.95 15.21 -24.24
CA VAL A 43 42.69 14.38 -25.43
C VAL A 43 43.86 14.40 -26.42
N GLU A 44 44.55 15.55 -26.58
CA GLU A 44 45.75 15.66 -27.43
C GLU A 44 46.94 14.78 -26.93
N LYS A 45 46.97 14.49 -25.65
CA LYS A 45 48.03 13.65 -25.05
C LYS A 45 47.81 12.16 -25.26
N ARG A 46 46.65 11.74 -25.79
CA ARG A 46 46.31 10.34 -25.98
C ARG A 46 46.93 9.79 -27.27
N ASP A 47 47.73 8.73 -27.13
CA ASP A 47 48.35 8.04 -28.27
C ASP A 47 47.47 6.92 -28.85
N ASP A 48 46.33 6.61 -28.20
CA ASP A 48 45.43 5.52 -28.56
C ASP A 48 44.28 5.93 -29.49
N ILE A 49 44.25 7.19 -29.92
CA ILE A 49 43.16 7.77 -30.72
C ILE A 49 43.60 7.95 -32.18
N ASN A 50 42.82 7.45 -33.12
CA ASN A 50 43.04 7.68 -34.53
C ASN A 50 42.53 9.09 -34.93
N GLU A 51 43.02 9.57 -36.11
CA GLU A 51 42.75 10.95 -36.59
C GLU A 51 41.23 11.27 -36.74
N ASP A 52 40.44 10.28 -37.19
CA ASP A 52 38.98 10.46 -37.36
C ASP A 52 38.25 10.51 -36.00
N SER A 53 38.68 9.72 -35.05
CA SER A 53 38.17 9.79 -33.68
C SER A 53 38.56 11.09 -32.99
N PHE A 54 39.80 11.54 -33.19
CA PHE A 54 40.28 12.84 -32.65
C PHE A 54 39.42 14.00 -33.14
N LYS A 55 39.17 14.10 -34.47
CA LYS A 55 38.29 15.12 -35.05
C LYS A 55 36.86 15.04 -34.46
N SER A 56 36.35 13.84 -34.27
CA SER A 56 35.02 13.63 -33.71
C SER A 56 34.93 14.05 -32.23
N VAL A 57 35.98 13.75 -31.44
CA VAL A 57 36.09 14.13 -30.02
C VAL A 57 36.23 15.64 -29.88
N THR A 58 37.10 16.29 -30.68
CA THR A 58 37.29 17.75 -30.66
C THR A 58 35.99 18.48 -31.03
N HIS A 59 35.28 17.99 -32.03
CA HIS A 59 33.96 18.50 -32.35
C HIS A 59 32.97 18.35 -31.19
N LEU A 60 32.95 17.19 -30.53
CA LEU A 60 32.08 16.94 -29.39
C LEU A 60 32.38 17.90 -28.22
N ILE A 61 33.67 18.10 -27.90
CA ILE A 61 34.09 19.05 -26.85
C ILE A 61 33.61 20.48 -27.19
N SER A 62 33.73 20.90 -28.43
CA SER A 62 33.24 22.23 -28.86
C SER A 62 31.72 22.41 -28.70
N CYS A 63 30.96 21.31 -28.80
CA CYS A 63 29.51 21.28 -28.66
C CYS A 63 29.01 21.13 -27.21
N LEU A 64 29.91 20.91 -26.22
CA LEU A 64 29.51 20.88 -24.84
C LEU A 64 28.95 22.26 -24.45
N ASP A 65 27.79 22.22 -23.77
CA ASP A 65 27.15 23.41 -23.22
C ASP A 65 27.37 23.46 -21.71
N GLU A 66 27.68 24.64 -21.20
CA GLU A 66 27.89 24.91 -19.79
C GLU A 66 26.63 25.49 -19.14
N SER A 67 25.48 25.45 -19.84
CA SER A 67 24.21 25.90 -19.28
C SER A 67 23.86 25.09 -18.03
N PRO A 68 23.47 25.77 -16.94
CA PRO A 68 23.05 25.06 -15.74
C PRO A 68 21.81 24.21 -16.04
N VAL A 69 21.94 22.91 -15.82
CA VAL A 69 20.82 21.96 -15.91
C VAL A 69 20.31 21.72 -14.49
N GLU A 70 19.01 21.61 -14.34
CA GLU A 70 18.39 21.27 -13.06
C GLU A 70 18.91 19.91 -12.57
N HIS A 71 19.56 19.94 -11.41
CA HIS A 71 20.31 18.78 -10.90
C HIS A 71 19.40 17.55 -10.70
N GLU A 72 18.21 17.74 -10.14
CA GLU A 72 17.26 16.63 -9.90
C GLU A 72 16.83 16.00 -11.22
N TRP A 73 16.45 16.81 -12.21
CA TRP A 73 16.07 16.31 -13.53
C TRP A 73 17.22 15.52 -14.19
N LEU A 74 18.45 15.99 -14.03
CA LEU A 74 19.63 15.32 -14.59
C LEU A 74 19.87 13.96 -13.94
N VAL A 75 19.78 13.89 -12.60
CA VAL A 75 19.93 12.65 -11.83
C VAL A 75 18.85 11.64 -12.23
N ASP A 76 17.57 12.04 -12.23
CA ASP A 76 16.45 11.17 -12.59
C ASP A 76 16.55 10.65 -14.03
N THR A 77 16.91 11.54 -14.96
CA THR A 77 17.07 11.17 -16.38
C THR A 77 18.23 10.21 -16.58
N THR A 78 19.33 10.44 -15.87
CA THR A 78 20.53 9.58 -15.94
C THR A 78 20.26 8.23 -15.29
N GLU A 79 19.59 8.19 -14.13
CA GLU A 79 19.17 6.96 -13.47
C GLU A 79 18.28 6.11 -14.37
N LYS A 80 17.26 6.74 -14.95
CA LYS A 80 16.36 6.07 -15.90
C LYS A 80 17.14 5.47 -17.08
N TRP A 81 18.05 6.23 -17.67
CA TRP A 81 18.88 5.76 -18.77
C TRP A 81 19.77 4.58 -18.34
N CYS A 82 20.42 4.65 -17.17
CA CYS A 82 21.26 3.58 -16.64
C CYS A 82 20.44 2.31 -16.39
N ARG A 83 19.25 2.44 -15.81
CA ARG A 83 18.33 1.32 -15.58
C ARG A 83 17.87 0.66 -16.88
N ASP A 84 17.41 1.46 -17.84
CA ASP A 84 16.98 0.95 -19.15
C ASP A 84 18.12 0.24 -19.87
N ARG A 85 19.34 0.76 -19.76
CA ARG A 85 20.54 0.16 -20.32
C ARG A 85 20.94 -1.13 -19.63
N ALA A 86 20.89 -1.18 -18.30
CA ALA A 86 21.17 -2.39 -17.54
C ALA A 86 20.20 -3.52 -17.89
N ILE A 87 18.90 -3.21 -17.97
CA ILE A 87 17.86 -4.16 -18.39
C ILE A 87 18.13 -4.68 -19.80
N TYR A 88 18.46 -3.79 -20.74
CA TYR A 88 18.76 -4.17 -22.11
C TYR A 88 19.95 -5.14 -22.19
N LEU A 89 21.05 -4.87 -21.47
CA LEU A 89 22.21 -5.73 -21.42
C LEU A 89 21.89 -7.07 -20.75
N ALA A 90 21.16 -7.05 -19.64
CA ALA A 90 20.73 -8.26 -18.94
C ALA A 90 19.85 -9.17 -19.81
N LEU A 91 18.98 -8.59 -20.66
CA LEU A 91 18.19 -9.32 -21.63
C LEU A 91 19.07 -9.96 -22.71
N LEU A 92 20.07 -9.24 -23.23
CA LEU A 92 21.02 -9.81 -24.20
C LEU A 92 21.82 -10.98 -23.62
N ASP A 93 22.33 -10.81 -22.40
CA ASP A 93 23.06 -11.88 -21.69
C ASP A 93 22.14 -13.07 -21.43
N SER A 94 20.91 -12.84 -21.00
CA SER A 94 19.93 -13.89 -20.77
C SER A 94 19.60 -14.68 -22.04
N ILE A 95 19.48 -14.00 -23.17
CA ILE A 95 19.28 -14.65 -24.49
C ILE A 95 20.51 -15.46 -24.86
N ALA A 96 21.73 -14.95 -24.66
CA ALA A 96 22.97 -15.68 -24.97
C ALA A 96 23.10 -16.94 -24.12
N ILE A 97 22.73 -16.89 -22.83
CA ILE A 97 22.69 -18.04 -21.93
C ILE A 97 21.61 -19.06 -22.37
N ALA A 98 20.41 -18.57 -22.72
CA ALA A 98 19.32 -19.43 -23.18
C ALA A 98 19.66 -20.17 -24.48
N ASP A 99 20.37 -19.51 -25.41
CA ASP A 99 20.84 -20.03 -26.67
C ASP A 99 22.07 -20.98 -26.55
N GLY A 100 22.65 -21.10 -25.33
CA GLY A 100 23.85 -21.91 -25.09
C GLY A 100 25.11 -21.30 -25.70
N LYS A 101 25.18 -20.00 -25.90
CA LYS A 101 26.35 -19.28 -26.44
C LYS A 101 27.30 -18.81 -25.33
N ASP A 102 26.87 -18.86 -24.08
CA ASP A 102 27.68 -18.56 -22.90
C ASP A 102 27.91 -19.86 -22.10
N ASP A 103 29.08 -20.42 -22.21
CA ASP A 103 29.46 -21.67 -21.50
C ASP A 103 29.80 -21.44 -20.02
N LYS A 104 29.82 -20.18 -19.55
CA LYS A 104 30.24 -19.85 -18.19
C LYS A 104 29.07 -19.72 -17.20
N LYS A 105 27.86 -19.44 -17.70
CA LYS A 105 26.67 -19.20 -16.86
C LYS A 105 25.55 -20.18 -17.20
N GLY A 106 25.00 -20.85 -16.22
CA GLY A 106 23.83 -21.70 -16.37
C GLY A 106 22.53 -20.91 -16.51
N ARG A 107 21.46 -21.55 -16.99
CA ARG A 107 20.12 -20.94 -17.13
C ARG A 107 19.52 -20.49 -15.81
N ASP A 108 19.96 -21.06 -14.72
CA ASP A 108 19.62 -20.71 -13.34
C ASP A 108 20.11 -19.31 -12.92
N ALA A 109 21.12 -18.77 -13.61
CA ALA A 109 21.62 -17.41 -13.38
C ALA A 109 20.73 -16.30 -13.99
N ILE A 110 19.84 -16.62 -14.95
CA ILE A 110 19.02 -15.62 -15.64
C ILE A 110 18.16 -14.78 -14.68
N PRO A 111 17.44 -15.35 -13.69
CA PRO A 111 16.65 -14.56 -12.77
C PRO A 111 17.48 -13.55 -11.95
N SER A 112 18.68 -13.93 -11.52
CA SER A 112 19.59 -13.03 -10.80
C SER A 112 20.07 -11.89 -11.68
N ILE A 113 20.51 -12.17 -12.92
CA ILE A 113 20.97 -11.15 -13.88
C ILE A 113 19.88 -10.11 -14.14
N LEU A 114 18.63 -10.53 -14.31
CA LEU A 114 17.51 -9.62 -14.53
C LEU A 114 17.14 -8.84 -13.25
N SER A 115 17.21 -9.49 -12.08
CA SER A 115 16.97 -8.85 -10.80
C SER A 115 18.00 -7.76 -10.51
N ASP A 116 19.28 -8.03 -10.76
CA ASP A 116 20.38 -7.08 -10.55
C ASP A 116 20.22 -5.85 -11.47
N ALA A 117 19.81 -6.07 -12.71
CA ALA A 117 19.55 -4.98 -13.66
C ALA A 117 18.35 -4.10 -13.25
N LEU A 118 17.32 -4.70 -12.66
CA LEU A 118 16.16 -3.98 -12.13
C LEU A 118 16.46 -3.21 -10.84
N ALA A 119 17.48 -3.64 -10.08
CA ALA A 119 17.90 -3.02 -8.83
C ALA A 119 18.80 -1.79 -9.04
N VAL A 120 19.16 -1.43 -10.27
CA VAL A 120 19.95 -0.22 -10.56
C VAL A 120 19.18 1.02 -10.13
N SER A 121 19.69 1.70 -9.11
CA SER A 121 19.16 2.95 -8.56
C SER A 121 20.31 3.85 -8.12
N PHE A 122 20.13 5.17 -8.27
CA PHE A 122 21.02 6.19 -7.72
C PHE A 122 20.57 6.65 -6.34
N ASP A 123 19.48 6.09 -5.85
CA ASP A 123 19.01 6.35 -4.50
C ASP A 123 20.03 5.79 -3.50
N ASN A 124 20.76 6.69 -2.86
CA ASN A 124 21.71 6.37 -1.78
C ASN A 124 21.00 6.22 -0.42
N HIS A 125 19.68 6.43 -0.38
CA HIS A 125 18.91 6.37 0.86
C HIS A 125 18.62 4.92 1.24
N ILE A 126 19.64 4.25 1.75
CA ILE A 126 19.53 2.88 2.28
C ILE A 126 19.11 2.96 3.75
N GLY A 127 17.80 3.17 3.96
CA GLY A 127 17.28 3.31 5.31
C GLY A 127 17.38 4.75 5.84
N HIS A 128 17.01 4.93 7.10
CA HIS A 128 16.94 6.23 7.76
C HIS A 128 18.10 6.37 8.74
N ASP A 129 19.04 7.32 8.47
CA ASP A 129 20.10 7.64 9.43
C ASP A 129 19.52 8.47 10.58
N TYR A 130 19.52 7.88 11.77
CA TYR A 130 18.87 8.49 12.93
C TYR A 130 19.42 9.85 13.31
N LEU A 131 20.71 10.07 13.13
CA LEU A 131 21.37 11.34 13.52
C LEU A 131 21.41 12.34 12.37
N GLN A 132 21.57 11.87 11.13
CA GLN A 132 21.71 12.75 9.96
C GLN A 132 20.38 13.23 9.43
N ASP A 133 19.36 12.35 9.37
CA ASP A 133 18.05 12.64 8.78
C ASP A 133 17.05 13.23 9.79
N TYR A 134 17.52 14.00 10.77
CA TYR A 134 16.63 14.56 11.82
C TYR A 134 15.68 15.63 11.27
N GLU A 135 16.06 16.37 10.23
CA GLU A 135 15.22 17.38 9.59
C GLU A 135 14.06 16.71 8.85
N GLU A 136 14.32 15.66 8.07
CA GLU A 136 13.26 14.88 7.39
C GLU A 136 12.29 14.28 8.40
N ARG A 137 12.78 13.78 9.54
CA ARG A 137 11.91 13.29 10.62
C ARG A 137 11.06 14.39 11.22
N TYR A 138 11.65 15.57 11.42
CA TYR A 138 10.88 16.71 11.95
C TYR A 138 9.75 17.10 10.99
N GLU A 139 10.02 17.17 9.70
CA GLU A 139 9.00 17.43 8.67
C GLU A 139 7.95 16.34 8.67
N PHE A 140 8.35 15.06 8.71
CA PHE A 140 7.43 13.93 8.79
C PHE A 140 6.50 14.02 10.01
N TYR A 141 7.00 14.41 11.19
CA TYR A 141 6.17 14.57 12.38
C TYR A 141 5.17 15.71 12.27
N HIS A 142 5.43 16.70 11.42
CA HIS A 142 4.58 17.86 11.23
C HIS A 142 3.70 17.78 9.97
N GLN A 143 3.98 16.83 9.08
CA GLN A 143 3.08 16.51 7.99
C GLN A 143 1.83 15.82 8.53
N LYS A 144 0.65 16.29 8.12
CA LYS A 144 -0.59 15.55 8.40
C LYS A 144 -0.55 14.25 7.62
N GLU A 145 -0.40 13.13 8.33
CA GLU A 145 -0.55 11.80 7.73
C GLU A 145 -1.92 11.71 7.05
N GLU A 146 -1.93 11.43 5.76
CA GLU A 146 -3.17 11.19 5.03
C GLU A 146 -3.78 9.88 5.51
N LYS A 147 -4.91 9.99 6.19
CA LYS A 147 -5.68 8.85 6.67
C LYS A 147 -7.02 8.80 5.96
N ILE A 148 -7.56 7.61 5.80
CA ILE A 148 -8.92 7.42 5.30
C ILE A 148 -9.87 7.40 6.50
N PRO A 149 -10.68 8.45 6.72
CA PRO A 149 -11.56 8.50 7.87
C PRO A 149 -12.76 7.56 7.70
N PHE A 150 -13.28 7.10 8.82
CA PHE A 150 -14.58 6.44 8.85
C PHE A 150 -15.70 7.50 8.88
N ASP A 151 -16.89 7.11 8.49
CA ASP A 151 -18.11 7.88 8.77
C ASP A 151 -18.70 7.57 10.16
N LEU A 152 -17.93 6.89 11.02
CA LEU A 152 -18.23 6.49 12.39
C LEU A 152 -17.25 7.20 13.34
N GLU A 153 -17.79 8.04 14.23
CA GLU A 153 -16.99 8.94 15.07
C GLU A 153 -16.02 8.19 15.99
N PHE A 154 -16.47 7.12 16.67
CA PHE A 154 -15.63 6.38 17.59
C PHE A 154 -14.49 5.64 16.88
N PHE A 155 -14.70 5.18 15.66
CA PHE A 155 -13.61 4.61 14.86
C PHE A 155 -12.54 5.65 14.53
N ASN A 156 -12.95 6.90 14.24
CA ASN A 156 -11.99 7.99 14.04
C ASN A 156 -11.25 8.37 15.33
N LYS A 157 -11.94 8.35 16.50
CA LYS A 157 -11.31 8.59 17.79
C LYS A 157 -10.22 7.55 18.10
N ILE A 158 -10.50 6.27 17.93
CA ILE A 158 -9.53 5.20 18.21
C ILE A 158 -8.39 5.14 17.21
N THR A 159 -8.58 5.60 15.97
CA THR A 159 -7.56 5.61 14.92
C THR A 159 -6.87 6.96 14.75
N LYS A 160 -7.22 7.96 15.57
CA LYS A 160 -6.74 9.34 15.43
C LYS A 160 -6.96 9.90 14.02
N GLY A 161 -8.19 9.75 13.53
CA GLY A 161 -8.65 10.35 12.28
C GLY A 161 -8.79 9.41 11.08
N GLY A 162 -8.62 8.09 11.25
CA GLY A 162 -8.85 7.13 10.17
C GLY A 162 -7.75 6.08 9.99
N LEU A 163 -7.81 5.37 8.89
CA LEU A 163 -6.86 4.31 8.54
C LEU A 163 -5.64 4.89 7.80
N PRO A 164 -4.43 4.73 8.33
CA PRO A 164 -3.20 5.13 7.64
C PRO A 164 -2.82 4.11 6.56
N ASN A 165 -2.02 4.54 5.59
CA ASN A 165 -1.46 3.68 4.56
C ASN A 165 -0.55 2.60 5.14
N LYS A 166 -0.28 1.53 4.37
CA LYS A 166 0.64 0.42 4.73
C LYS A 166 0.18 -0.39 5.94
N THR A 167 -1.11 -0.48 6.21
CA THR A 167 -1.65 -1.13 7.41
C THR A 167 -2.61 -2.26 7.10
N LEU A 168 -2.69 -3.23 8.02
CA LEU A 168 -3.65 -4.33 8.01
C LEU A 168 -4.62 -4.19 9.19
N ASN A 169 -5.91 -4.06 8.88
CA ASN A 169 -6.97 -3.81 9.83
C ASN A 169 -7.98 -4.97 9.81
N ILE A 170 -8.26 -5.55 10.96
CA ILE A 170 -9.03 -6.79 11.06
C ILE A 170 -10.26 -6.62 11.95
N ALA A 171 -11.43 -6.92 11.39
CA ALA A 171 -12.67 -7.06 12.13
C ALA A 171 -12.87 -8.54 12.54
N LEU A 172 -12.94 -8.82 13.85
CA LEU A 172 -13.27 -10.12 14.39
C LEU A 172 -14.77 -10.18 14.69
N ALA A 173 -15.48 -11.18 14.20
CA ALA A 173 -16.89 -11.35 14.54
C ALA A 173 -17.36 -12.80 14.39
N GLY A 174 -18.38 -13.18 15.13
CA GLY A 174 -19.10 -14.43 14.95
C GLY A 174 -19.84 -14.48 13.60
N THR A 175 -20.30 -15.68 13.25
CA THR A 175 -21.15 -15.87 12.06
C THR A 175 -22.46 -15.11 12.24
N GLY A 176 -22.88 -14.35 11.23
CA GLY A 176 -24.13 -13.58 11.25
C GLY A 176 -24.08 -12.25 12.02
N VAL A 177 -23.03 -11.95 12.79
CA VAL A 177 -22.93 -10.70 13.57
C VAL A 177 -22.84 -9.47 12.68
N GLY A 178 -22.19 -9.55 11.50
CA GLY A 178 -22.16 -8.42 10.57
C GLY A 178 -20.78 -8.09 9.98
N LYS A 179 -19.87 -9.06 9.84
CA LYS A 179 -18.54 -8.84 9.20
C LYS A 179 -18.66 -8.19 7.83
N SER A 180 -19.34 -8.85 6.90
CA SER A 180 -19.50 -8.35 5.53
C SER A 180 -20.34 -7.07 5.48
N LEU A 181 -21.29 -6.89 6.43
CA LEU A 181 -22.03 -5.63 6.56
C LEU A 181 -21.09 -4.48 6.93
N PHE A 182 -20.23 -4.67 7.92
CA PHE A 182 -19.20 -3.69 8.29
C PHE A 182 -18.31 -3.35 7.11
N MET A 183 -17.80 -4.35 6.41
CA MET A 183 -16.90 -4.13 5.27
C MET A 183 -17.60 -3.43 4.11
N CYS A 184 -18.83 -3.83 3.77
CA CYS A 184 -19.63 -3.16 2.73
C CYS A 184 -19.97 -1.71 3.10
N HIS A 185 -20.30 -1.46 4.38
CA HIS A 185 -20.57 -0.11 4.87
C HIS A 185 -19.35 0.80 4.77
N VAL A 186 -18.19 0.36 5.26
CA VAL A 186 -16.96 1.16 5.18
C VAL A 186 -16.51 1.35 3.73
N ALA A 187 -16.66 0.34 2.87
CA ALA A 187 -16.38 0.47 1.45
C ALA A 187 -17.27 1.51 0.77
N SER A 188 -18.57 1.54 1.12
CA SER A 188 -19.53 2.55 0.64
C SER A 188 -19.17 3.96 1.12
N SER A 189 -18.77 4.08 2.39
CA SER A 189 -18.33 5.34 2.98
C SER A 189 -17.05 5.87 2.31
N CYS A 190 -16.06 5.02 2.05
CA CYS A 190 -14.84 5.39 1.34
C CYS A 190 -15.14 5.88 -0.09
N LEU A 191 -16.05 5.20 -0.81
CA LEU A 191 -16.47 5.62 -2.14
C LEU A 191 -17.07 7.03 -2.14
N LEU A 192 -17.92 7.35 -1.15
CA LEU A 192 -18.52 8.69 -1.01
C LEU A 192 -17.51 9.78 -0.60
N GLN A 193 -16.32 9.39 -0.15
CA GLN A 193 -15.19 10.26 0.17
C GLN A 193 -14.19 10.38 -1.00
N ASP A 194 -14.64 10.14 -2.23
CA ASP A 194 -13.83 10.21 -3.46
C ASP A 194 -12.65 9.21 -3.52
N LYS A 195 -12.71 8.11 -2.72
CA LYS A 195 -11.66 7.09 -2.72
C LYS A 195 -11.94 5.98 -3.73
N ASN A 196 -10.88 5.48 -4.34
CA ASN A 196 -10.91 4.28 -5.15
C ASN A 196 -10.87 3.05 -4.26
N VAL A 197 -11.89 2.24 -4.32
CA VAL A 197 -12.09 1.08 -3.46
C VAL A 197 -11.97 -0.21 -4.28
N LEU A 198 -11.09 -1.12 -3.85
CA LEU A 198 -11.05 -2.49 -4.35
C LEU A 198 -11.62 -3.42 -3.29
N TYR A 199 -12.71 -4.13 -3.63
CA TYR A 199 -13.32 -5.13 -2.77
C TYR A 199 -13.11 -6.53 -3.35
N ILE A 200 -12.35 -7.36 -2.67
CA ILE A 200 -12.07 -8.74 -3.04
C ILE A 200 -12.92 -9.64 -2.16
N THR A 201 -13.78 -10.45 -2.78
CA THR A 201 -14.62 -11.44 -2.09
C THR A 201 -14.22 -12.85 -2.46
N MET A 202 -14.25 -13.75 -1.49
CA MET A 202 -14.06 -15.19 -1.67
C MET A 202 -15.18 -16.00 -0.99
N GLU A 203 -16.13 -15.32 -0.35
CA GLU A 203 -17.28 -15.92 0.33
C GLU A 203 -18.55 -15.77 -0.49
N MET A 204 -18.72 -14.63 -1.14
CA MET A 204 -19.94 -14.28 -1.85
C MET A 204 -19.65 -13.84 -3.29
N ALA A 205 -20.63 -14.05 -4.18
CA ALA A 205 -20.57 -13.54 -5.56
C ALA A 205 -20.43 -12.00 -5.58
N GLU A 206 -19.74 -11.47 -6.59
CA GLU A 206 -19.50 -10.02 -6.73
C GLU A 206 -20.80 -9.23 -6.85
N GLU A 207 -21.86 -9.80 -7.47
CA GLU A 207 -23.19 -9.20 -7.56
C GLU A 207 -23.89 -9.13 -6.19
N LYS A 208 -23.64 -10.10 -5.30
CA LYS A 208 -24.19 -10.09 -3.95
C LYS A 208 -23.53 -9.08 -3.03
N ILE A 209 -22.27 -8.82 -3.23
CA ILE A 209 -21.56 -7.69 -2.56
C ILE A 209 -22.09 -6.37 -3.13
N ALA A 210 -22.26 -6.26 -4.45
CA ALA A 210 -22.83 -5.07 -5.09
C ALA A 210 -24.25 -4.77 -4.57
N GLU A 211 -25.12 -5.78 -4.44
CA GLU A 211 -26.47 -5.65 -3.88
C GLU A 211 -26.46 -5.06 -2.45
N ARG A 212 -25.49 -5.47 -1.60
CA ARG A 212 -25.30 -4.94 -0.24
C ARG A 212 -24.83 -3.50 -0.23
N ILE A 213 -23.91 -3.16 -1.12
CA ILE A 213 -23.42 -1.79 -1.31
C ILE A 213 -24.53 -0.89 -1.88
N ASP A 214 -25.33 -1.41 -2.82
CA ASP A 214 -26.50 -0.71 -3.35
C ASP A 214 -27.53 -0.42 -2.25
N ALA A 215 -27.84 -1.40 -1.40
CA ALA A 215 -28.74 -1.20 -0.26
C ALA A 215 -28.30 -0.02 0.61
N ASN A 216 -27.00 0.07 0.85
CA ASN A 216 -26.39 1.14 1.63
C ASN A 216 -26.47 2.49 0.91
N LEU A 217 -25.91 2.57 -0.30
CA LEU A 217 -25.76 3.83 -1.04
C LEU A 217 -27.10 4.39 -1.55
N LEU A 218 -27.99 3.53 -2.01
CA LEU A 218 -29.31 3.92 -2.53
C LEU A 218 -30.31 4.20 -1.41
N ASN A 219 -29.98 3.84 -0.16
CA ASN A 219 -30.86 3.94 1.00
C ASN A 219 -32.18 3.18 0.78
N VAL A 220 -32.08 1.91 0.38
CA VAL A 220 -33.18 1.00 0.08
C VAL A 220 -32.97 -0.29 0.84
N GLY A 221 -34.04 -0.93 1.32
CA GLY A 221 -33.92 -2.24 1.93
C GLY A 221 -33.36 -3.26 0.92
N ILE A 222 -32.44 -4.12 1.36
CA ILE A 222 -31.81 -5.11 0.48
C ILE A 222 -32.84 -6.00 -0.21
N GLN A 223 -33.95 -6.31 0.48
CA GLN A 223 -35.06 -7.11 -0.08
C GLN A 223 -35.85 -6.33 -1.11
N ASP A 224 -35.89 -4.99 -1.01
CA ASP A 224 -36.68 -4.12 -1.89
C ASP A 224 -35.92 -3.74 -3.17
N ILE A 225 -34.61 -4.03 -3.24
CA ILE A 225 -33.80 -3.71 -4.43
C ILE A 225 -34.31 -4.41 -5.67
N VAL A 226 -34.75 -5.65 -5.53
CA VAL A 226 -35.25 -6.48 -6.64
C VAL A 226 -36.50 -5.87 -7.24
N ASP A 227 -37.33 -5.21 -6.43
CA ASP A 227 -38.59 -4.60 -6.82
C ASP A 227 -38.44 -3.16 -7.36
N LEU A 228 -37.23 -2.61 -7.33
CA LEU A 228 -36.98 -1.27 -7.84
C LEU A 228 -37.12 -1.19 -9.34
N PRO A 229 -38.01 -0.32 -9.88
CA PRO A 229 -38.09 -0.08 -11.31
C PRO A 229 -36.76 0.40 -11.88
N LYS A 230 -36.34 -0.15 -13.02
CA LYS A 230 -35.04 0.20 -13.66
C LYS A 230 -34.79 1.71 -13.79
N PRO A 231 -35.77 2.58 -14.14
CA PRO A 231 -35.55 4.03 -14.19
C PRO A 231 -35.20 4.64 -12.82
N MET A 232 -35.84 4.15 -11.75
CA MET A 232 -35.54 4.62 -10.39
C MET A 232 -34.14 4.18 -9.94
N PHE A 233 -33.81 2.91 -10.19
CA PHE A 233 -32.46 2.38 -9.89
C PHE A 233 -31.41 3.20 -10.62
N SER A 234 -31.53 3.40 -11.94
CA SER A 234 -30.59 4.18 -12.74
C SER A 234 -30.47 5.63 -12.26
N THR A 235 -31.58 6.26 -11.87
CA THR A 235 -31.56 7.63 -11.35
C THR A 235 -30.80 7.70 -10.03
N LYS A 236 -31.02 6.75 -9.11
CA LYS A 236 -30.31 6.69 -7.82
C LYS A 236 -28.81 6.47 -8.02
N VAL A 237 -28.41 5.52 -8.89
CA VAL A 237 -26.98 5.27 -9.22
C VAL A 237 -26.34 6.51 -9.85
N ASN A 238 -26.99 7.16 -10.81
CA ASN A 238 -26.50 8.39 -11.42
C ASN A 238 -26.33 9.54 -10.40
N ASN A 239 -27.17 9.58 -9.38
CA ASN A 239 -27.02 10.58 -8.30
C ASN A 239 -25.79 10.29 -7.43
N ILE A 240 -25.42 9.04 -7.24
CA ILE A 240 -24.17 8.66 -6.55
C ILE A 240 -22.98 9.03 -7.42
N THR A 241 -23.00 8.65 -8.71
CA THR A 241 -21.91 8.98 -9.66
C THR A 241 -21.63 10.48 -9.74
N LYS A 242 -22.64 11.33 -9.50
CA LYS A 242 -22.46 12.79 -9.45
C LYS A 242 -21.88 13.30 -8.15
N LYS A 243 -21.92 12.50 -7.09
CA LYS A 243 -21.49 12.89 -5.73
C LYS A 243 -20.07 12.47 -5.41
N THR A 244 -19.50 11.55 -6.16
CA THR A 244 -18.16 11.03 -5.94
C THR A 244 -17.35 10.96 -7.22
N MET A 245 -16.06 11.27 -7.13
CA MET A 245 -15.06 11.00 -8.17
C MET A 245 -14.37 9.65 -7.96
N GLY A 246 -14.62 8.98 -6.84
CA GLY A 246 -14.09 7.66 -6.53
C GLY A 246 -14.69 6.57 -7.41
N SER A 247 -14.04 5.44 -7.42
CA SER A 247 -14.48 4.24 -8.13
C SER A 247 -14.44 3.03 -7.20
N LEU A 248 -15.39 2.12 -7.36
CA LEU A 248 -15.43 0.88 -6.61
C LEU A 248 -15.41 -0.31 -7.58
N VAL A 249 -14.43 -1.19 -7.40
CA VAL A 249 -14.29 -2.43 -8.16
C VAL A 249 -14.46 -3.60 -7.21
N ILE A 250 -15.38 -4.50 -7.51
CA ILE A 250 -15.60 -5.75 -6.79
C ILE A 250 -15.02 -6.89 -7.63
N LYS A 251 -14.26 -7.77 -7.00
CA LYS A 251 -13.67 -8.94 -7.65
C LYS A 251 -13.90 -10.20 -6.84
N GLU A 252 -14.56 -11.16 -7.42
CA GLU A 252 -14.76 -12.50 -6.85
C GLU A 252 -13.58 -13.41 -7.20
N TYR A 253 -13.18 -14.22 -6.22
CA TYR A 253 -12.33 -15.39 -6.39
C TYR A 253 -12.99 -16.60 -5.72
N PRO A 254 -12.83 -17.81 -6.27
CA PRO A 254 -13.28 -19.01 -5.59
C PRO A 254 -12.61 -19.16 -4.21
N THR A 255 -13.34 -19.68 -3.25
CA THR A 255 -12.84 -19.93 -1.89
C THR A 255 -11.52 -20.71 -1.91
N ALA A 256 -10.55 -20.29 -1.11
CA ALA A 256 -9.22 -20.89 -0.97
C ALA A 256 -8.40 -20.97 -2.26
N SER A 257 -8.72 -20.20 -3.30
CA SER A 257 -8.00 -20.21 -4.57
C SER A 257 -7.03 -19.06 -4.75
N ALA A 258 -7.23 -17.94 -4.05
CA ALA A 258 -6.47 -16.71 -4.25
C ALA A 258 -5.59 -16.38 -3.03
N HIS A 259 -4.38 -15.94 -3.30
CA HIS A 259 -3.38 -15.46 -2.34
C HIS A 259 -2.86 -14.07 -2.76
N SER A 260 -2.01 -13.46 -1.96
CA SER A 260 -1.43 -12.13 -2.19
C SER A 260 -0.84 -11.92 -3.58
N GLY A 261 -0.24 -12.95 -4.19
CA GLY A 261 0.28 -12.89 -5.55
C GLY A 261 -0.80 -12.68 -6.62
N HIS A 262 -1.98 -13.30 -6.46
CA HIS A 262 -3.13 -13.09 -7.35
C HIS A 262 -3.67 -11.66 -7.18
N PHE A 263 -3.66 -11.13 -5.96
CA PHE A 263 -4.10 -9.76 -5.70
C PHE A 263 -3.15 -8.73 -6.33
N LYS A 264 -1.83 -8.98 -6.29
CA LYS A 264 -0.84 -8.16 -7.02
C LYS A 264 -1.08 -8.18 -8.52
N ALA A 265 -1.30 -9.36 -9.09
CA ALA A 265 -1.61 -9.49 -10.52
C ALA A 265 -2.89 -8.72 -10.89
N LEU A 266 -3.94 -8.80 -10.06
CA LEU A 266 -5.17 -8.04 -10.24
C LEU A 266 -4.91 -6.52 -10.20
N LEU A 267 -4.12 -6.03 -9.24
CA LEU A 267 -3.78 -4.62 -9.13
C LEU A 267 -3.04 -4.11 -10.37
N THR A 268 -2.10 -4.90 -10.88
CA THR A 268 -1.39 -4.59 -12.13
C THR A 268 -2.35 -4.56 -13.32
N GLU A 269 -3.26 -5.53 -13.41
CA GLU A 269 -4.26 -5.59 -14.48
C GLU A 269 -5.22 -4.41 -14.45
N LEU A 270 -5.73 -4.02 -13.26
CA LEU A 270 -6.60 -2.88 -13.06
C LEU A 270 -5.90 -1.56 -13.42
N SER A 271 -4.63 -1.42 -13.03
CA SER A 271 -3.83 -0.25 -13.39
C SER A 271 -3.64 -0.13 -14.90
N LEU A 272 -3.30 -1.24 -15.59
CA LEU A 272 -3.04 -1.24 -17.03
C LEU A 272 -4.32 -1.08 -17.87
N LYS A 273 -5.40 -1.79 -17.50
CA LYS A 273 -6.63 -1.83 -18.32
C LYS A 273 -7.64 -0.73 -18.01
N LYS A 274 -7.68 -0.26 -16.77
CA LYS A 274 -8.69 0.69 -16.31
C LYS A 274 -8.09 1.98 -15.74
N SER A 275 -6.76 2.13 -15.71
CA SER A 275 -6.05 3.21 -15.02
C SER A 275 -6.51 3.35 -13.56
N PHE A 276 -6.90 2.22 -12.94
CA PHE A 276 -7.44 2.17 -11.60
C PHE A 276 -6.33 1.81 -10.60
N LYS A 277 -6.14 2.67 -9.60
CA LYS A 277 -5.29 2.42 -8.44
C LYS A 277 -6.15 2.57 -7.20
N PRO A 278 -6.29 1.55 -6.34
CA PRO A 278 -7.09 1.66 -5.14
C PRO A 278 -6.38 2.50 -4.07
N ASP A 279 -7.16 3.29 -3.33
CA ASP A 279 -6.74 3.95 -2.09
C ASP A 279 -6.93 3.03 -0.88
N ILE A 280 -7.83 2.04 -0.98
CA ILE A 280 -8.12 1.06 0.06
C ILE A 280 -8.53 -0.27 -0.56
N ILE A 281 -8.14 -1.37 0.10
CA ILE A 281 -8.45 -2.73 -0.34
C ILE A 281 -9.22 -3.46 0.77
N PHE A 282 -10.37 -4.04 0.42
CA PHE A 282 -11.12 -4.95 1.28
C PHE A 282 -10.90 -6.39 0.83
N VAL A 283 -10.70 -7.30 1.79
CA VAL A 283 -10.54 -8.75 1.53
C VAL A 283 -11.52 -9.52 2.41
N ASP A 284 -12.59 -10.01 1.84
CA ASP A 284 -13.68 -10.72 2.53
C ASP A 284 -13.61 -12.23 2.29
N TYR A 285 -13.06 -13.02 3.22
CA TYR A 285 -12.35 -12.69 4.44
C TYR A 285 -11.06 -13.52 4.56
N LEU A 286 -10.19 -13.15 5.49
CA LEU A 286 -8.81 -13.64 5.60
C LEU A 286 -8.67 -15.16 5.68
N ASN A 287 -9.51 -15.83 6.50
CA ASN A 287 -9.37 -17.27 6.76
C ASN A 287 -9.63 -18.17 5.55
N ILE A 288 -10.31 -17.65 4.53
CA ILE A 288 -10.59 -18.36 3.27
C ILE A 288 -9.66 -17.97 2.12
N CYS A 289 -8.64 -17.14 2.39
CA CYS A 289 -7.56 -16.92 1.44
C CYS A 289 -6.63 -18.13 1.36
N ALA A 290 -5.96 -18.28 0.24
CA ALA A 290 -4.80 -19.17 0.14
C ALA A 290 -3.53 -18.46 0.62
N SER A 291 -2.51 -19.24 1.01
CA SER A 291 -1.17 -18.72 1.26
C SER A 291 -0.25 -19.03 0.08
N SER A 292 0.59 -18.09 -0.31
CA SER A 292 1.62 -18.30 -1.34
C SER A 292 2.78 -19.15 -0.83
N ARG A 293 2.97 -19.21 0.50
CA ARG A 293 4.08 -19.93 1.15
C ARG A 293 3.84 -21.44 1.31
N TYR A 294 2.57 -21.84 1.34
CA TYR A 294 2.19 -23.23 1.60
C TYR A 294 1.38 -23.83 0.46
N ARG A 295 1.72 -25.06 0.05
CA ARG A 295 0.90 -25.80 -0.90
C ARG A 295 -0.40 -26.26 -0.26
N ALA A 296 -1.46 -26.39 -1.06
CA ALA A 296 -2.80 -26.78 -0.59
C ALA A 296 -2.86 -28.09 0.22
N ASN A 297 -1.87 -28.99 0.05
CA ASN A 297 -1.79 -30.28 0.75
C ASN A 297 -0.66 -30.33 1.79
N ALA A 298 -0.06 -29.20 2.15
CA ALA A 298 0.97 -29.19 3.18
C ALA A 298 0.33 -29.47 4.55
N ASN A 299 0.93 -30.36 5.33
CA ASN A 299 0.49 -30.67 6.69
C ASN A 299 0.92 -29.54 7.64
N VAL A 300 0.30 -28.37 7.49
CA VAL A 300 0.59 -27.15 8.24
C VAL A 300 -0.52 -26.94 9.26
N ASN A 301 -0.13 -26.59 10.48
CA ASN A 301 -1.10 -26.19 11.50
C ASN A 301 -1.87 -24.95 11.04
N SER A 302 -3.18 -24.92 11.22
CA SER A 302 -4.08 -23.81 10.89
C SER A 302 -3.57 -22.47 11.43
N TYR A 303 -3.01 -22.46 12.64
CA TYR A 303 -2.34 -21.30 13.23
C TYR A 303 -1.26 -20.69 12.31
N SER A 304 -0.30 -21.51 11.86
CA SER A 304 0.80 -21.06 11.00
C SER A 304 0.31 -20.63 9.64
N TYR A 305 -0.75 -21.30 9.14
CA TYR A 305 -1.35 -20.97 7.86
C TYR A 305 -2.04 -19.60 7.86
N ILE A 306 -2.88 -19.33 8.86
CA ILE A 306 -3.58 -18.04 9.01
C ILE A 306 -2.59 -16.91 9.28
N LYS A 307 -1.56 -17.15 10.08
CA LYS A 307 -0.48 -16.20 10.32
C LYS A 307 0.23 -15.82 9.00
N ALA A 308 0.54 -16.82 8.17
CA ALA A 308 1.19 -16.56 6.88
C ALA A 308 0.33 -15.71 5.95
N ILE A 309 -0.99 -15.98 5.88
CA ILE A 309 -1.92 -15.15 5.09
C ILE A 309 -1.93 -13.71 5.61
N ALA A 310 -1.99 -13.53 6.94
CA ALA A 310 -1.96 -12.18 7.52
C ALA A 310 -0.65 -11.43 7.21
N GLU A 311 0.50 -12.11 7.30
CA GLU A 311 1.80 -11.54 6.94
C GLU A 311 1.88 -11.19 5.45
N GLU A 312 1.32 -12.03 4.56
CA GLU A 312 1.25 -11.77 3.13
C GLU A 312 0.36 -10.58 2.80
N LEU A 313 -0.81 -10.46 3.44
CA LEU A 313 -1.69 -9.30 3.26
C LEU A 313 -1.05 -8.02 3.80
N ARG A 314 -0.37 -8.08 4.95
CA ARG A 314 0.34 -6.93 5.49
C ARG A 314 1.51 -6.52 4.58
N GLY A 315 2.24 -7.50 4.03
CA GLY A 315 3.27 -7.27 3.02
C GLY A 315 2.70 -6.57 1.79
N LEU A 316 1.54 -7.02 1.30
CA LEU A 316 0.84 -6.39 0.17
C LEU A 316 0.45 -4.93 0.50
N ALA A 317 -0.06 -4.65 1.70
CA ALA A 317 -0.41 -3.29 2.13
C ALA A 317 0.82 -2.34 2.10
N VAL A 318 1.99 -2.84 2.56
CA VAL A 318 3.24 -2.07 2.55
C VAL A 318 3.72 -1.81 1.12
N GLU A 319 3.74 -2.84 0.27
CA GLU A 319 4.22 -2.75 -1.11
C GLU A 319 3.33 -1.84 -1.98
N THR A 320 2.03 -1.88 -1.77
CA THR A 320 1.06 -1.07 -2.53
C THR A 320 0.83 0.31 -1.94
N ASN A 321 1.35 0.56 -0.74
CA ASN A 321 1.17 1.81 0.02
C ASN A 321 -0.31 2.14 0.30
N VAL A 322 -1.16 1.13 0.56
CA VAL A 322 -2.59 1.31 0.87
C VAL A 322 -2.99 0.53 2.11
N PRO A 323 -4.02 0.97 2.86
CA PRO A 323 -4.60 0.16 3.94
C PRO A 323 -5.37 -1.03 3.38
N ILE A 324 -5.24 -2.17 4.04
CA ILE A 324 -6.06 -3.36 3.79
C ILE A 324 -6.98 -3.57 4.99
N VAL A 325 -8.27 -3.75 4.71
CA VAL A 325 -9.29 -4.13 5.68
C VAL A 325 -9.73 -5.56 5.39
N SER A 326 -9.70 -6.41 6.41
CA SER A 326 -10.18 -7.78 6.29
C SER A 326 -10.98 -8.18 7.53
N ALA A 327 -11.54 -9.37 7.51
CA ALA A 327 -12.27 -9.92 8.63
C ALA A 327 -11.75 -11.31 9.02
N THR A 328 -12.05 -11.72 10.23
CA THR A 328 -11.82 -13.07 10.73
C THR A 328 -12.99 -13.54 11.60
N GLN A 329 -13.12 -14.83 11.80
CA GLN A 329 -14.18 -15.41 12.63
C GLN A 329 -13.70 -15.69 14.05
N THR A 330 -14.63 -15.61 15.02
CA THR A 330 -14.39 -16.08 16.39
C THR A 330 -14.38 -17.60 16.46
N THR A 331 -13.71 -18.16 17.48
CA THR A 331 -13.86 -19.58 17.85
C THR A 331 -15.29 -19.90 18.29
N ARG A 332 -15.63 -21.20 18.36
CA ARG A 332 -16.92 -21.61 18.86
C ARG A 332 -17.17 -21.22 20.34
N SER A 333 -16.12 -21.07 21.14
CA SER A 333 -16.20 -20.61 22.53
C SER A 333 -16.49 -19.11 22.63
N GLY A 334 -16.02 -18.29 21.68
CA GLY A 334 -16.33 -16.85 21.62
C GLY A 334 -17.69 -16.54 21.01
N TYR A 335 -18.39 -17.55 20.43
CA TYR A 335 -19.72 -17.37 19.89
C TYR A 335 -20.75 -17.29 21.03
N GLY A 336 -21.39 -16.15 21.19
CA GLY A 336 -22.36 -15.90 22.28
C GLY A 336 -21.75 -15.37 23.58
N SER A 337 -20.43 -15.16 23.64
CA SER A 337 -19.78 -14.48 24.74
C SER A 337 -20.01 -12.96 24.64
N SER A 338 -20.47 -12.37 25.74
CA SER A 338 -20.58 -10.90 25.86
C SER A 338 -19.22 -10.22 25.96
N ASP A 339 -18.16 -10.99 26.19
CA ASP A 339 -16.77 -10.49 26.28
C ASP A 339 -15.82 -11.34 25.45
N VAL A 340 -15.48 -10.83 24.28
CA VAL A 340 -14.56 -11.47 23.32
C VAL A 340 -13.14 -10.95 23.57
N GLU A 341 -12.17 -11.87 23.69
CA GLU A 341 -10.76 -11.57 23.87
C GLU A 341 -9.91 -11.97 22.66
N LEU A 342 -8.62 -11.59 22.66
CA LEU A 342 -7.66 -12.01 21.63
C LEU A 342 -7.52 -13.53 21.52
N THR A 343 -7.79 -14.25 22.62
CA THR A 343 -7.79 -15.73 22.70
C THR A 343 -8.95 -16.37 21.93
N ASP A 344 -10.03 -15.60 21.68
CA ASP A 344 -11.20 -16.06 20.97
C ASP A 344 -11.09 -15.95 19.45
N THR A 345 -9.93 -15.50 18.94
CA THR A 345 -9.65 -15.57 17.50
C THR A 345 -9.56 -17.03 17.07
N SER A 346 -10.40 -17.42 16.10
CA SER A 346 -10.35 -18.77 15.57
C SER A 346 -8.94 -19.04 15.06
N GLU A 347 -8.28 -20.01 15.73
CA GLU A 347 -7.06 -20.67 15.26
C GLU A 347 -5.74 -19.87 15.34
N SER A 348 -5.66 -18.59 15.85
CA SER A 348 -4.36 -17.93 15.72
C SER A 348 -4.06 -16.74 16.64
N PHE A 349 -3.17 -16.92 17.62
CA PHE A 349 -2.43 -15.80 18.25
C PHE A 349 -1.52 -15.03 17.28
N GLY A 350 -1.20 -15.59 16.11
CA GLY A 350 -0.36 -14.96 15.10
C GLY A 350 -1.05 -13.82 14.38
N LEU A 351 -2.36 -13.86 14.25
CA LEU A 351 -3.14 -12.81 13.60
C LEU A 351 -3.09 -11.48 14.37
N PRO A 352 -3.38 -11.46 15.70
CA PRO A 352 -3.19 -10.24 16.48
C PRO A 352 -1.77 -9.70 16.47
N ALA A 353 -0.74 -10.55 16.39
CA ALA A 353 0.64 -10.12 16.32
C ALA A 353 0.92 -9.32 15.02
N THR A 354 0.30 -9.71 13.92
CA THR A 354 0.55 -9.13 12.57
C THR A 354 -0.31 -7.91 12.29
N ALA A 355 -1.59 -7.88 12.67
CA ALA A 355 -2.51 -6.77 12.42
C ALA A 355 -2.05 -5.47 13.09
N ASP A 356 -2.35 -4.33 12.49
CA ASP A 356 -2.10 -2.99 13.05
C ASP A 356 -3.29 -2.51 13.90
N LEU A 357 -4.51 -2.78 13.46
CA LEU A 357 -5.75 -2.60 14.21
C LEU A 357 -6.53 -3.92 14.22
N MET A 358 -7.03 -4.31 15.39
CA MET A 358 -7.94 -5.44 15.52
C MET A 358 -9.03 -5.09 16.53
N PHE A 359 -10.26 -5.31 16.14
CA PHE A 359 -11.45 -5.08 16.99
C PHE A 359 -12.47 -6.19 16.78
N ALA A 360 -13.25 -6.44 17.82
CA ALA A 360 -14.35 -7.39 17.78
C ALA A 360 -15.69 -6.66 17.59
N LEU A 361 -16.54 -7.23 16.76
CA LEU A 361 -17.96 -6.91 16.66
C LEU A 361 -18.72 -7.95 17.46
N ILE A 362 -19.46 -7.52 18.46
CA ILE A 362 -20.17 -8.38 19.40
C ILE A 362 -21.66 -8.06 19.33
N SER A 363 -22.49 -9.08 19.16
CA SER A 363 -23.95 -9.00 19.17
C SER A 363 -24.47 -9.90 20.28
N THR A 364 -25.36 -9.35 21.11
CA THR A 364 -26.15 -10.10 22.10
C THR A 364 -27.63 -9.92 21.79
N GLU A 365 -28.50 -10.76 22.32
CA GLU A 365 -29.95 -10.61 22.11
C GLU A 365 -30.47 -9.25 22.53
N GLU A 366 -29.91 -8.67 23.58
CA GLU A 366 -30.24 -7.32 24.06
C GLU A 366 -29.85 -6.25 23.06
N LEU A 367 -28.60 -6.33 22.54
CA LEU A 367 -28.10 -5.38 21.54
C LEU A 367 -28.86 -5.51 20.20
N GLU A 368 -29.23 -6.74 19.82
CA GLU A 368 -30.04 -6.97 18.62
C GLU A 368 -31.42 -6.33 18.74
N GLY A 369 -32.05 -6.44 19.93
CA GLY A 369 -33.32 -5.78 20.21
C GLY A 369 -33.25 -4.24 20.11
N LEU A 370 -32.07 -3.67 20.34
CA LEU A 370 -31.80 -2.22 20.22
C LEU A 370 -31.26 -1.81 18.83
N ASN A 371 -31.09 -2.74 17.91
CA ASN A 371 -30.37 -2.52 16.64
C ASN A 371 -28.97 -1.93 16.87
N GLN A 372 -28.21 -2.52 17.75
CA GLN A 372 -26.87 -2.10 18.14
C GLN A 372 -25.85 -3.23 18.01
N ILE A 373 -24.59 -2.87 17.88
CA ILE A 373 -23.42 -3.75 17.96
C ILE A 373 -22.40 -3.12 18.90
N LEU A 374 -21.88 -3.94 19.82
CA LEU A 374 -20.75 -3.55 20.65
C LEU A 374 -19.44 -3.77 19.88
N VAL A 375 -18.62 -2.74 19.82
CA VAL A 375 -17.26 -2.79 19.31
C VAL A 375 -16.27 -2.82 20.47
N LYS A 376 -15.37 -3.81 20.49
CA LYS A 376 -14.29 -3.91 21.49
C LYS A 376 -12.94 -3.85 20.78
N GLN A 377 -12.08 -2.92 21.16
CA GLN A 377 -10.71 -2.90 20.70
C GLN A 377 -9.94 -4.09 21.29
N LEU A 378 -9.26 -4.85 20.43
CA LEU A 378 -8.40 -5.98 20.82
C LEU A 378 -6.92 -5.62 20.67
N LYS A 379 -6.58 -4.86 19.62
CA LYS A 379 -5.24 -4.35 19.36
C LYS A 379 -5.33 -3.03 18.60
N ASN A 380 -4.49 -2.08 18.96
CA ASN A 380 -4.40 -0.81 18.27
C ASN A 380 -2.95 -0.28 18.30
N ARG A 381 -2.36 -0.07 17.11
CA ARG A 381 -1.03 0.54 16.96
C ARG A 381 -1.12 2.04 16.70
N TYR A 382 -2.32 2.58 16.45
CA TYR A 382 -2.53 4.00 16.12
C TYR A 382 -2.73 4.86 17.36
N ASN A 383 -3.25 4.27 18.42
CA ASN A 383 -3.56 4.93 19.67
C ASN A 383 -3.47 3.96 20.84
N ASP A 384 -3.58 4.47 22.06
CA ASP A 384 -3.71 3.64 23.26
C ASP A 384 -5.00 2.81 23.19
N PRO A 385 -4.92 1.47 23.21
CA PRO A 385 -6.08 0.59 23.12
C PRO A 385 -6.99 0.65 24.35
N THR A 386 -6.58 1.31 25.44
CA THR A 386 -7.41 1.52 26.65
C THR A 386 -8.40 2.65 26.47
N ILE A 387 -8.11 3.62 25.56
CA ILE A 387 -8.98 4.73 25.23
C ILE A 387 -10.14 4.22 24.37
N TYR A 388 -11.37 4.40 24.83
CA TYR A 388 -12.58 3.87 24.17
C TYR A 388 -12.47 2.37 23.87
N LYS A 389 -12.02 1.60 24.86
CA LYS A 389 -11.81 0.15 24.71
C LYS A 389 -13.06 -0.58 24.21
N ARG A 390 -14.24 -0.10 24.60
CA ARG A 390 -15.56 -0.56 24.16
C ARG A 390 -16.44 0.64 23.79
N PHE A 391 -17.22 0.49 22.75
CA PHE A 391 -18.24 1.46 22.34
C PHE A 391 -19.32 0.78 21.52
N VAL A 392 -20.48 1.40 21.43
CA VAL A 392 -21.63 0.87 20.70
C VAL A 392 -21.84 1.66 19.41
N ILE A 393 -22.17 0.96 18.35
CA ILE A 393 -22.62 1.54 17.08
C ILE A 393 -23.99 0.99 16.72
N GLY A 394 -24.81 1.79 16.06
CA GLY A 394 -26.10 1.36 15.53
C GLY A 394 -25.95 0.57 14.25
N ILE A 395 -26.88 -0.36 14.01
CA ILE A 395 -26.91 -1.19 12.80
C ILE A 395 -28.30 -1.20 12.18
N ASP A 396 -28.39 -0.85 10.91
CA ASP A 396 -29.56 -1.09 10.06
C ASP A 396 -29.24 -2.25 9.10
N ARG A 397 -29.64 -3.45 9.51
CA ARG A 397 -29.39 -4.68 8.72
C ARG A 397 -30.14 -4.66 7.39
N SER A 398 -31.29 -4.00 7.34
CA SER A 398 -32.09 -3.96 6.11
C SER A 398 -31.40 -3.12 5.01
N LYS A 399 -30.68 -2.07 5.41
CA LYS A 399 -29.98 -1.17 4.49
C LYS A 399 -28.46 -1.35 4.49
N MET A 400 -27.97 -2.40 5.13
CA MET A 400 -26.53 -2.66 5.25
C MET A 400 -25.73 -1.46 5.76
N ARG A 401 -26.27 -0.76 6.78
CA ARG A 401 -25.71 0.47 7.34
C ARG A 401 -25.31 0.34 8.78
N LEU A 402 -24.22 1.06 9.09
CA LEU A 402 -23.84 1.38 10.47
C LEU A 402 -24.00 2.88 10.68
N TYR A 403 -24.19 3.30 11.93
CA TYR A 403 -24.32 4.71 12.30
C TYR A 403 -23.91 4.91 13.75
N ASP A 404 -23.54 6.13 14.10
CA ASP A 404 -23.19 6.48 15.47
C ASP A 404 -24.45 6.50 16.35
N CYS A 405 -24.34 5.88 17.53
CA CYS A 405 -25.39 5.93 18.54
C CYS A 405 -25.28 7.20 19.38
N GLU A 406 -26.40 7.61 19.99
CA GLU A 406 -26.42 8.71 20.95
C GLU A 406 -25.50 8.43 22.14
N GLN A 407 -24.98 9.49 22.76
CA GLN A 407 -24.03 9.41 23.87
C GLN A 407 -24.60 8.67 25.10
N SER A 408 -25.92 8.70 25.27
CA SER A 408 -26.63 7.92 26.32
C SER A 408 -26.41 6.42 26.21
N ALA A 409 -26.29 5.88 24.99
CA ALA A 409 -26.01 4.46 24.75
C ALA A 409 -24.55 4.07 25.10
N GLN A 410 -23.69 5.04 25.32
CA GLN A 410 -22.27 4.81 25.63
C GLN A 410 -21.97 4.87 27.13
N ASN A 411 -22.88 5.46 27.95
CA ASN A 411 -22.59 5.82 29.33
C ASN A 411 -22.33 4.63 30.27
N ASP A 412 -22.86 3.45 29.96
CA ASP A 412 -22.63 2.24 30.76
C ASP A 412 -21.40 1.41 30.32
N LEU A 413 -20.75 1.84 29.22
CA LEU A 413 -19.69 1.06 28.54
C LEU A 413 -18.34 1.78 28.53
N ILE A 414 -18.33 3.09 28.79
CA ILE A 414 -17.10 3.89 28.84
C ILE A 414 -16.59 3.81 30.28
N ASP A 415 -15.40 3.25 30.49
CA ASP A 415 -14.72 3.33 31.78
C ASP A 415 -14.57 4.80 32.16
N THR A 416 -15.28 5.23 33.19
CA THR A 416 -15.48 6.61 33.66
C THR A 416 -14.21 7.36 34.09
N ASN A 417 -13.06 6.76 34.00
CA ASN A 417 -11.80 7.36 34.44
C ASN A 417 -11.18 8.41 33.49
N GLN A 418 -11.80 8.71 32.34
CA GLN A 418 -11.19 9.60 31.32
C GLN A 418 -12.09 10.74 30.81
N GLU A 419 -13.34 10.85 31.25
CA GLU A 419 -14.23 11.95 30.79
C GLU A 419 -13.87 13.34 31.34
N GLU A 420 -13.07 13.46 32.39
CA GLU A 420 -12.77 14.75 33.02
C GLU A 420 -11.69 15.58 32.31
N GLU A 421 -10.92 15.02 31.38
CA GLU A 421 -9.78 15.73 30.76
C GLU A 421 -10.11 16.50 29.47
N TYR A 422 -11.25 16.25 28.81
CA TYR A 422 -11.50 16.82 27.47
C TYR A 422 -12.52 17.94 27.39
N THR A 423 -13.11 18.38 28.52
CA THR A 423 -14.11 19.49 28.54
C THR A 423 -13.58 20.84 29.01
N LYS A 424 -12.28 20.98 29.21
CA LYS A 424 -11.69 22.30 29.49
C LYS A 424 -10.79 22.76 28.38
N ASP A 425 -11.26 23.74 27.63
CA ASP A 425 -10.46 24.69 26.85
C ASP A 425 -9.44 25.40 27.78
N GLU A 426 -8.43 24.70 28.23
CA GLU A 426 -7.25 25.29 28.81
C GLU A 426 -6.13 25.30 27.77
N LYS A 427 -5.87 26.49 27.25
CA LYS A 427 -4.65 26.83 26.52
C LYS A 427 -3.45 26.16 27.18
N LEU A 428 -2.96 25.10 26.59
CA LEU A 428 -1.72 24.43 26.98
C LEU A 428 -0.58 25.44 26.92
N LYS A 429 -0.21 25.98 28.08
CA LYS A 429 1.12 26.56 28.25
C LYS A 429 2.11 25.39 28.18
N PRO A 430 3.16 25.46 27.38
CA PRO A 430 4.17 24.40 27.33
C PRO A 430 4.81 24.29 28.72
N LYS A 431 4.58 23.18 29.40
CA LYS A 431 5.38 22.82 30.58
C LYS A 431 6.77 22.51 30.07
N SER A 432 7.75 23.35 30.42
CA SER A 432 9.16 23.14 30.19
C SER A 432 9.66 21.94 31.00
N THR A 433 9.56 20.75 30.44
CA THR A 433 10.02 19.50 31.08
C THR A 433 11.45 19.14 30.72
N PHE A 434 12.14 20.00 29.96
CA PHE A 434 13.53 19.77 29.52
C PHE A 434 14.56 20.71 30.16
N ALA A 435 14.19 21.43 31.23
CA ALA A 435 15.12 22.37 31.88
C ALA A 435 16.24 21.70 32.72
N ASP A 436 16.15 20.39 32.97
CA ASP A 436 17.08 19.70 33.88
C ASP A 436 18.10 18.75 33.18
N PHE A 437 18.12 18.70 31.86
CA PHE A 437 19.18 17.98 31.16
C PHE A 437 20.40 18.91 30.93
N LYS A 438 21.41 18.77 31.77
CA LYS A 438 22.76 19.30 31.52
C LYS A 438 23.54 18.27 30.70
N PHE A 439 23.95 18.65 29.48
CA PHE A 439 25.00 17.95 28.72
C PHE A 439 26.36 18.15 29.35
#